data_6c1c49864cb4b8fca84f8776d4107acd
#
_entry.id   6c1c49864cb4b8fca84f8776d4107acd
#
_cell.length_a   1.000
_cell.length_b   1.000
_cell.length_c   1.000
_cell.angle_alpha   90.00
_cell.angle_beta   90.00
_cell.angle_gamma   90.00
#
_symmetry.space_group_name_H-M   'P 1'
#
loop_
_entity.id
_entity.type
_entity.pdbx_description
1 polymer ?
#
loop_
_entity_poly.entity_id
_entity_poly.type
_entity_poly.pdbx_seq_one_letter_code
_entity_poly.pdbx_strand_id
1 'polypeptide(L)'
;TASEKDKAHLENIRNLLSSTKPLLYAPKTKSYRLIVSNKNLCQKLMQSGVTPKKSLTIKFPEIPKDYLRHFIRGVIDGDGNVRYVARERSPYFEITIASGSLEFCKGFVKAIKENLGIDANIRKVAKNVYVIQYSCSRGERLAEYVYRDTTIFLNRKNLEYKRLLEARKNG
;
A
#
# COMPACT_ATOMS: atom_id res chain seq x y z
N THR A 1 -12.24 0.30 4.88
CA THR A 1 -12.61 -0.97 5.54
C THR A 1 -11.37 -1.81 5.70
N ALA A 2 -11.21 -2.47 6.84
CA ALA A 2 -10.14 -3.41 7.10
C ALA A 2 -10.67 -4.64 7.85
N SER A 3 -9.96 -5.75 7.78
CA SER A 3 -10.32 -6.96 8.52
C SER A 3 -10.28 -6.71 10.04
N GLU A 4 -10.92 -7.56 10.82
CA GLU A 4 -10.89 -7.48 12.29
C GLU A 4 -9.46 -7.48 12.84
N LYS A 5 -8.56 -8.25 12.23
CA LYS A 5 -7.13 -8.31 12.60
C LYS A 5 -6.40 -6.99 12.40
N ASP A 6 -6.90 -6.14 11.51
CA ASP A 6 -6.29 -4.85 11.14
C ASP A 6 -7.02 -3.65 11.79
N LYS A 7 -7.86 -3.88 12.82
CA LYS A 7 -8.62 -2.84 13.53
C LYS A 7 -7.72 -1.71 14.03
N ALA A 8 -6.61 -2.04 14.68
CA ALA A 8 -5.66 -1.06 15.21
C ALA A 8 -5.13 -0.10 14.14
N HIS A 9 -4.95 -0.57 12.91
CA HIS A 9 -4.54 0.29 11.79
C HIS A 9 -5.61 1.34 11.46
N LEU A 10 -6.90 0.96 11.45
CA LEU A 10 -7.99 1.93 11.26
C LEU A 10 -8.10 2.91 12.43
N GLU A 11 -7.83 2.48 13.67
CA GLU A 11 -7.77 3.37 14.84
C GLU A 11 -6.66 4.41 14.69
N ASN A 12 -5.47 4.00 14.26
CA ASN A 12 -4.36 4.91 13.98
C ASN A 12 -4.71 5.93 12.89
N ILE A 13 -5.34 5.50 11.78
CA ILE A 13 -5.82 6.40 10.73
C ILE A 13 -6.88 7.36 11.27
N ARG A 14 -7.84 6.88 12.06
CA ARG A 14 -8.87 7.72 12.69
C ARG A 14 -8.24 8.81 13.55
N ASN A 15 -7.27 8.44 14.38
CA ASN A 15 -6.58 9.37 15.28
C ASN A 15 -5.79 10.43 14.48
N LEU A 16 -5.07 10.00 13.41
CA LEU A 16 -4.35 10.91 12.51
C LEU A 16 -5.29 11.94 11.85
N LEU A 17 -6.50 11.51 11.48
CA LEU A 17 -7.52 12.38 10.90
C LEU A 17 -8.29 13.19 11.95
N SER A 18 -7.92 13.11 13.24
CA SER A 18 -8.63 13.73 14.36
C SER A 18 -10.14 13.45 14.30
N SER A 19 -10.53 12.26 13.86
CA SER A 19 -11.93 11.91 13.69
C SER A 19 -12.51 11.34 14.99
N THR A 20 -13.62 11.90 15.45
CA THR A 20 -14.38 11.41 16.61
C THR A 20 -15.37 10.29 16.26
N LYS A 21 -15.53 9.96 14.95
CA LYS A 21 -16.45 8.91 14.52
C LYS A 21 -15.97 7.53 14.97
N PRO A 22 -16.86 6.68 15.52
CA PRO A 22 -16.50 5.33 15.90
C PRO A 22 -16.21 4.46 14.67
N LEU A 23 -15.43 3.41 14.86
CA LEU A 23 -15.31 2.35 13.87
C LEU A 23 -16.59 1.50 13.88
N LEU A 24 -17.17 1.30 12.71
CA LEU A 24 -18.35 0.45 12.55
C LEU A 24 -17.93 -1.00 12.29
N TYR A 25 -18.41 -1.92 13.09
CA TYR A 25 -18.18 -3.36 12.90
C TYR A 25 -19.24 -3.97 12.01
N ALA A 26 -18.82 -4.78 11.05
CA ALA A 26 -19.67 -5.54 10.14
C ALA A 26 -19.50 -7.05 10.43
N PRO A 27 -20.40 -7.69 11.21
CA PRO A 27 -20.24 -9.09 11.65
C PRO A 27 -20.14 -10.09 10.50
N LYS A 28 -20.93 -9.90 9.45
CA LYS A 28 -20.97 -10.80 8.28
C LYS A 28 -19.63 -10.92 7.58
N THR A 29 -18.87 -9.84 7.53
CA THR A 29 -17.54 -9.77 6.84
C THR A 29 -16.37 -9.78 7.81
N LYS A 30 -16.63 -9.81 9.12
CA LYS A 30 -15.62 -9.70 10.20
C LYS A 30 -14.64 -8.55 9.92
N SER A 31 -15.21 -7.36 9.66
CA SER A 31 -14.43 -6.18 9.27
C SER A 31 -14.89 -4.92 9.97
N TYR A 32 -13.96 -3.98 10.12
CA TYR A 32 -14.23 -2.62 10.59
C TYR A 32 -14.23 -1.62 9.45
N ARG A 33 -15.06 -0.58 9.60
CA ARG A 33 -15.15 0.53 8.65
C ARG A 33 -14.97 1.85 9.38
N LEU A 34 -14.07 2.67 8.88
CA LEU A 34 -13.97 4.09 9.24
C LEU A 34 -14.75 4.90 8.19
N ILE A 35 -15.67 5.74 8.64
CA ILE A 35 -16.41 6.68 7.79
C ILE A 35 -16.02 8.09 8.22
N VAL A 36 -15.44 8.84 7.28
CA VAL A 36 -15.08 10.25 7.48
C VAL A 36 -15.97 11.11 6.60
N SER A 37 -16.80 11.93 7.23
CA SER A 37 -17.71 12.86 6.55
C SER A 37 -17.11 14.27 6.62
N ASN A 38 -16.30 14.63 5.64
CA ASN A 38 -15.68 15.94 5.53
C ASN A 38 -15.72 16.42 4.08
N LYS A 39 -16.53 17.47 3.81
CA LYS A 39 -16.75 17.99 2.46
C LYS A 39 -15.44 18.48 1.82
N ASN A 40 -14.61 19.20 2.58
CA ASN A 40 -13.34 19.74 2.07
C ASN A 40 -12.37 18.61 1.71
N LEU A 41 -12.28 17.57 2.57
CA LEU A 41 -11.45 16.38 2.27
C LEU A 41 -11.95 15.67 0.99
N CYS A 42 -13.27 15.47 0.86
CA CYS A 42 -13.85 14.86 -0.34
C CYS A 42 -13.53 15.67 -1.59
N GLN A 43 -13.68 17.00 -1.56
CA GLN A 43 -13.36 17.87 -2.69
C GLN A 43 -11.87 17.78 -3.08
N LYS A 44 -10.95 17.84 -2.11
CA LYS A 44 -9.50 17.70 -2.37
C LYS A 44 -9.16 16.34 -2.97
N LEU A 45 -9.76 15.25 -2.47
CA LEU A 45 -9.57 13.92 -3.03
C LEU A 45 -10.09 13.83 -4.48
N MET A 46 -11.26 14.43 -4.78
CA MET A 46 -11.80 14.48 -6.14
C MET A 46 -10.90 15.29 -7.08
N GLN A 47 -10.36 16.43 -6.64
CA GLN A 47 -9.38 17.22 -7.38
C GLN A 47 -8.10 16.43 -7.67
N SER A 48 -7.69 15.54 -6.75
CA SER A 48 -6.56 14.61 -6.93
C SER A 48 -6.91 13.37 -7.75
N GLY A 49 -8.09 13.34 -8.42
CA GLY A 49 -8.49 12.22 -9.29
C GLY A 49 -9.14 11.03 -8.59
N VAL A 50 -9.43 11.12 -7.29
CA VAL A 50 -10.14 10.08 -6.53
C VAL A 50 -11.64 10.25 -6.73
N THR A 51 -12.19 9.61 -7.76
CA THR A 51 -13.62 9.71 -8.13
C THR A 51 -14.40 8.46 -7.73
N PRO A 52 -15.75 8.53 -7.59
CA PRO A 52 -16.59 7.33 -7.42
C PRO A 52 -16.40 6.34 -8.58
N LYS A 53 -16.52 5.02 -8.28
CA LYS A 53 -16.39 3.92 -9.26
C LYS A 53 -15.05 3.89 -10.03
N LYS A 54 -13.99 4.42 -9.45
CA LYS A 54 -12.68 4.63 -10.07
C LYS A 54 -11.85 3.36 -10.34
N SER A 55 -12.23 2.19 -9.86
CA SER A 55 -11.38 0.98 -9.80
C SER A 55 -10.76 0.58 -11.15
N LEU A 56 -11.40 0.90 -12.27
CA LEU A 56 -10.89 0.58 -13.62
C LEU A 56 -10.28 1.79 -14.34
N THR A 57 -10.55 3.00 -13.89
CA THR A 57 -10.23 4.25 -14.61
C THR A 57 -9.30 5.19 -13.85
N ILE A 58 -9.00 4.87 -12.58
CA ILE A 58 -8.11 5.71 -11.78
C ILE A 58 -6.73 5.81 -12.44
N LYS A 59 -6.20 7.02 -12.48
CA LYS A 59 -4.80 7.27 -12.84
C LYS A 59 -3.97 7.41 -11.57
N PHE A 60 -2.67 7.22 -11.69
CA PHE A 60 -1.76 7.55 -10.60
C PHE A 60 -1.78 9.07 -10.39
N PRO A 61 -2.10 9.56 -9.17
CA PRO A 61 -2.21 11.00 -8.93
C PRO A 61 -0.85 11.68 -8.92
N GLU A 62 -0.84 12.97 -9.15
CA GLU A 62 0.34 13.80 -8.90
C GLU A 62 0.54 13.96 -7.40
N ILE A 63 1.63 13.41 -6.88
CA ILE A 63 1.96 13.45 -5.46
C ILE A 63 3.26 14.24 -5.28
N PRO A 64 3.27 15.29 -4.43
CA PRO A 64 4.51 15.97 -4.07
C PRO A 64 5.53 14.97 -3.51
N LYS A 65 6.81 15.15 -3.84
CA LYS A 65 7.89 14.20 -3.54
C LYS A 65 7.95 13.83 -2.05
N ASP A 66 7.72 14.79 -1.17
CA ASP A 66 7.77 14.60 0.29
C ASP A 66 6.68 13.66 0.80
N TYR A 67 5.56 13.56 0.08
CA TYR A 67 4.42 12.69 0.44
C TYR A 67 4.39 11.39 -0.34
N LEU A 68 5.21 11.24 -1.37
CA LEU A 68 5.17 10.09 -2.27
C LEU A 68 5.35 8.77 -1.52
N ARG A 69 6.33 8.68 -0.61
CA ARG A 69 6.58 7.45 0.18
C ARG A 69 5.37 7.05 1.02
N HIS A 70 4.65 8.04 1.56
CA HIS A 70 3.46 7.80 2.38
C HIS A 70 2.27 7.34 1.53
N PHE A 71 2.11 7.91 0.34
CA PHE A 71 1.10 7.47 -0.62
C PHE A 71 1.37 6.03 -1.10
N ILE A 72 2.61 5.73 -1.51
CA ILE A 72 3.03 4.38 -1.93
C ILE A 72 2.79 3.37 -0.82
N ARG A 73 3.15 3.70 0.43
CA ARG A 73 2.86 2.85 1.60
C ARG A 73 1.36 2.59 1.75
N GLY A 74 0.53 3.63 1.64
CA GLY A 74 -0.93 3.49 1.72
C GLY A 74 -1.48 2.55 0.65
N VAL A 75 -0.97 2.61 -0.58
CA VAL A 75 -1.33 1.68 -1.66
C VAL A 75 -0.88 0.25 -1.32
N ILE A 76 0.36 0.08 -0.86
CA ILE A 76 0.89 -1.24 -0.48
C ILE A 76 0.09 -1.80 0.71
N ASP A 77 -0.18 -1.00 1.72
CA ASP A 77 -0.93 -1.43 2.92
C ASP A 77 -2.38 -1.77 2.59
N GLY A 78 -3.03 -1.02 1.70
CA GLY A 78 -4.41 -1.29 1.26
C GLY A 78 -4.50 -2.52 0.34
N ASP A 79 -3.91 -2.43 -0.81
CA ASP A 79 -4.14 -3.35 -1.93
C ASP A 79 -2.93 -4.25 -2.27
N GLY A 80 -1.78 -4.03 -1.61
CA GLY A 80 -0.58 -4.81 -1.85
C GLY A 80 -0.52 -6.11 -1.04
N ASN A 81 0.39 -6.99 -1.44
CA ASN A 81 0.87 -8.12 -0.65
C ASN A 81 2.36 -7.94 -0.38
N VAL A 82 2.79 -8.15 0.86
CA VAL A 82 4.19 -8.09 1.29
C VAL A 82 4.53 -9.42 1.91
N ARG A 83 5.62 -10.03 1.47
CA ARG A 83 6.01 -11.35 1.90
C ARG A 83 7.51 -11.52 1.97
N TYR A 84 8.01 -11.96 3.11
CA TYR A 84 9.34 -12.54 3.26
C TYR A 84 9.24 -14.06 3.21
N VAL A 85 10.04 -14.68 2.36
CA VAL A 85 10.09 -16.14 2.21
C VAL A 85 11.47 -16.63 2.61
N ALA A 86 11.54 -17.24 3.78
CA ALA A 86 12.72 -17.92 4.25
C ALA A 86 12.92 -19.21 3.44
N ARG A 87 14.08 -19.33 2.79
CA ARG A 87 14.54 -20.56 2.13
C ARG A 87 16.01 -20.76 2.49
N GLU A 88 16.44 -21.97 2.66
CA GLU A 88 17.82 -22.30 3.07
C GLU A 88 18.89 -21.69 2.15
N ARG A 89 18.69 -21.74 0.84
CA ARG A 89 19.69 -21.29 -0.13
C ARG A 89 19.44 -19.90 -0.72
N SER A 90 18.21 -19.41 -0.70
CA SER A 90 17.87 -18.13 -1.34
C SER A 90 16.60 -17.54 -0.77
N PRO A 91 16.67 -16.94 0.42
CA PRO A 91 15.56 -16.18 0.96
C PRO A 91 15.25 -15.01 0.03
N TYR A 92 13.98 -14.68 -0.13
CA TYR A 92 13.61 -13.54 -0.93
C TYR A 92 12.48 -12.73 -0.30
N PHE A 93 12.45 -11.47 -0.67
CA PHE A 93 11.40 -10.54 -0.27
C PHE A 93 10.61 -10.09 -1.50
N GLU A 94 9.31 -9.96 -1.34
CA GLU A 94 8.41 -9.63 -2.44
C GLU A 94 7.32 -8.65 -2.03
N ILE A 95 7.10 -7.65 -2.87
CA ILE A 95 5.93 -6.76 -2.82
C ILE A 95 5.18 -6.91 -4.13
N THR A 96 3.90 -7.25 -4.04
CA THR A 96 2.99 -7.38 -5.18
C THR A 96 1.81 -6.43 -5.00
N ILE A 97 1.44 -5.71 -6.05
CA ILE A 97 0.30 -4.77 -6.06
C ILE A 97 -0.60 -5.16 -7.22
N ALA A 98 -1.90 -5.28 -6.95
CA ALA A 98 -2.92 -5.53 -7.98
C ALA A 98 -3.81 -4.30 -8.17
N SER A 99 -4.14 -3.97 -9.41
CA SER A 99 -5.06 -2.88 -9.75
C SER A 99 -5.91 -3.24 -10.98
N GLY A 100 -7.13 -2.70 -11.01
CA GLY A 100 -7.99 -2.77 -12.19
C GLY A 100 -7.60 -1.77 -13.29
N SER A 101 -6.77 -0.78 -12.99
CA SER A 101 -6.37 0.27 -13.91
C SER A 101 -4.91 0.09 -14.38
N LEU A 102 -4.72 -0.09 -15.68
CA LEU A 102 -3.40 -0.11 -16.28
C LEU A 102 -2.67 1.23 -16.13
N GLU A 103 -3.40 2.34 -16.27
CA GLU A 103 -2.81 3.69 -16.18
C GLU A 103 -2.32 3.98 -14.75
N PHE A 104 -3.03 3.50 -13.74
CA PHE A 104 -2.53 3.56 -12.37
C PHE A 104 -1.23 2.76 -12.20
N CYS A 105 -1.19 1.54 -12.73
CA CYS A 105 0.00 0.70 -12.67
C CYS A 105 1.21 1.35 -13.37
N LYS A 106 1.02 1.91 -14.55
CA LYS A 106 2.08 2.63 -15.28
C LYS A 106 2.62 3.81 -14.48
N GLY A 107 1.74 4.65 -13.91
CA GLY A 107 2.13 5.78 -13.09
C GLY A 107 2.84 5.35 -11.81
N PHE A 108 2.38 4.28 -11.17
CA PHE A 108 3.03 3.70 -9.98
C PHE A 108 4.47 3.25 -10.28
N VAL A 109 4.66 2.45 -11.34
CA VAL A 109 6.00 1.98 -11.75
C VAL A 109 6.91 3.15 -12.12
N LYS A 110 6.39 4.14 -12.88
CA LYS A 110 7.12 5.36 -13.24
C LYS A 110 7.61 6.11 -11.99
N ALA A 111 6.71 6.36 -11.03
CA ALA A 111 7.05 7.09 -9.81
C ALA A 111 8.12 6.36 -8.98
N ILE A 112 8.05 5.03 -8.87
CA ILE A 112 9.07 4.22 -8.18
C ILE A 112 10.40 4.26 -8.94
N LYS A 113 10.38 4.15 -10.25
CA LYS A 113 11.59 4.22 -11.09
C LYS A 113 12.30 5.57 -10.96
N GLU A 114 11.55 6.67 -11.01
CA GLU A 114 12.11 8.04 -10.89
C GLU A 114 12.70 8.33 -9.50
N ASN A 115 12.12 7.76 -8.43
CA ASN A 115 12.56 8.04 -7.06
C ASN A 115 13.58 7.03 -6.51
N LEU A 116 13.53 5.77 -6.93
CA LEU A 116 14.39 4.71 -6.41
C LEU A 116 15.32 4.08 -7.47
N GLY A 117 15.14 4.40 -8.75
CA GLY A 117 15.89 3.77 -9.83
C GLY A 117 15.60 2.27 -9.98
N ILE A 118 14.46 1.78 -9.50
CA ILE A 118 14.05 0.38 -9.65
C ILE A 118 12.83 0.29 -10.54
N ASP A 119 12.81 -0.73 -11.37
CA ASP A 119 11.75 -0.95 -12.37
C ASP A 119 10.99 -2.24 -12.07
N ALA A 120 9.79 -2.36 -12.62
CA ALA A 120 8.97 -3.57 -12.55
C ALA A 120 8.13 -3.75 -13.81
N ASN A 121 7.87 -4.99 -14.15
CA ASN A 121 6.97 -5.33 -15.23
C ASN A 121 5.51 -5.30 -14.75
N ILE A 122 4.62 -4.78 -15.60
CA ILE A 122 3.18 -4.84 -15.39
C ILE A 122 2.66 -6.07 -16.15
N ARG A 123 2.06 -7.02 -15.42
CA ARG A 123 1.47 -8.23 -16.01
C ARG A 123 -0.05 -8.16 -15.94
N LYS A 124 -0.72 -8.43 -17.06
CA LYS A 124 -2.17 -8.64 -17.08
C LYS A 124 -2.43 -10.10 -16.69
N VAL A 125 -3.11 -10.35 -15.57
CA VAL A 125 -3.36 -11.69 -15.03
C VAL A 125 -4.80 -12.14 -15.22
N ALA A 126 -5.74 -11.21 -15.42
CA ALA A 126 -7.14 -11.49 -15.74
C ALA A 126 -7.77 -10.30 -16.47
N LYS A 127 -9.06 -10.42 -16.85
CA LYS A 127 -9.83 -9.29 -17.40
C LYS A 127 -9.85 -8.16 -16.34
N ASN A 128 -9.31 -7.00 -16.71
CA ASN A 128 -9.21 -5.84 -15.81
C ASN A 128 -8.46 -6.11 -14.48
N VAL A 129 -7.43 -6.95 -14.51
CA VAL A 129 -6.53 -7.14 -13.36
C VAL A 129 -5.09 -7.10 -13.85
N TYR A 130 -4.37 -6.10 -13.37
CA TYR A 130 -2.95 -5.87 -13.63
C TYR A 130 -2.16 -6.03 -12.33
N VAL A 131 -1.00 -6.66 -12.42
CA VAL A 131 -0.13 -6.93 -11.28
C VAL A 131 1.25 -6.36 -11.52
N ILE A 132 1.75 -5.64 -10.52
CA ILE A 132 3.14 -5.17 -10.44
C ILE A 132 3.83 -5.99 -9.36
N GLN A 133 5.05 -6.43 -9.62
CA GLN A 133 5.82 -7.24 -8.67
C GLN A 133 7.25 -6.71 -8.54
N TYR A 134 7.65 -6.42 -7.31
CA TYR A 134 9.01 -6.09 -6.93
C TYR A 134 9.55 -7.21 -6.05
N SER A 135 10.58 -7.93 -6.53
CA SER A 135 11.15 -9.09 -5.83
C SER A 135 12.64 -8.90 -5.56
N CYS A 136 13.16 -9.65 -4.60
CA CYS A 136 14.56 -9.64 -4.18
C CYS A 136 15.01 -8.21 -3.81
N SER A 137 16.18 -7.77 -4.25
CA SER A 137 16.74 -6.45 -3.94
C SER A 137 15.81 -5.28 -4.30
N ARG A 138 15.01 -5.41 -5.36
CA ARG A 138 14.01 -4.38 -5.73
C ARG A 138 12.87 -4.30 -4.70
N GLY A 139 12.34 -5.44 -4.26
CA GLY A 139 11.33 -5.51 -3.23
C GLY A 139 11.84 -4.98 -1.88
N GLU A 140 13.07 -5.32 -1.53
CA GLU A 140 13.73 -4.88 -0.31
C GLU A 140 13.94 -3.35 -0.28
N ARG A 141 14.45 -2.77 -1.38
CA ARG A 141 14.61 -1.31 -1.51
C ARG A 141 13.27 -0.57 -1.44
N LEU A 142 12.22 -1.12 -2.04
CA LEU A 142 10.88 -0.56 -1.94
C LEU A 142 10.34 -0.65 -0.51
N ALA A 143 10.54 -1.79 0.18
CA ALA A 143 10.13 -1.94 1.58
C ALA A 143 10.84 -0.95 2.50
N GLU A 144 12.15 -0.81 2.35
CA GLU A 144 12.94 0.16 3.08
C GLU A 144 12.43 1.60 2.85
N TYR A 145 12.15 1.97 1.61
CA TYR A 145 11.62 3.29 1.27
C TYR A 145 10.28 3.58 1.96
N VAL A 146 9.37 2.60 2.04
CA VAL A 146 8.03 2.84 2.57
C VAL A 146 7.90 2.59 4.06
N TYR A 147 8.70 1.68 4.67
CA TYR A 147 8.54 1.27 6.07
C TYR A 147 9.61 1.81 7.02
N ARG A 148 10.78 2.24 6.53
CA ARG A 148 11.78 2.85 7.42
C ARG A 148 11.25 4.16 8.01
N ASP A 149 11.46 4.34 9.31
CA ASP A 149 11.12 5.57 10.06
C ASP A 149 9.65 6.00 9.90
N THR A 150 8.73 5.03 9.88
CA THR A 150 7.29 5.31 9.78
C THR A 150 6.55 4.88 11.04
N THR A 151 5.54 5.66 11.42
CA THR A 151 4.68 5.39 12.59
C THR A 151 3.32 4.82 12.21
N ILE A 152 2.90 4.97 10.94
CA ILE A 152 1.61 4.48 10.45
C ILE A 152 1.82 3.48 9.33
N PHE A 153 1.50 2.23 9.61
CA PHE A 153 1.65 1.10 8.72
C PHE A 153 0.69 -0.03 9.10
N LEU A 154 0.44 -0.93 8.19
CA LEU A 154 -0.31 -2.15 8.46
C LEU A 154 0.63 -3.19 9.11
N ASN A 155 0.40 -3.50 10.39
CA ASN A 155 1.30 -4.31 11.22
C ASN A 155 1.77 -5.60 10.55
N ARG A 156 0.84 -6.40 9.99
CA ARG A 156 1.19 -7.68 9.36
C ARG A 156 2.15 -7.54 8.18
N LYS A 157 2.09 -6.42 7.43
CA LYS A 157 2.99 -6.16 6.29
C LYS A 157 4.34 -5.63 6.77
N ASN A 158 4.33 -4.76 7.77
CA ASN A 158 5.56 -4.29 8.38
C ASN A 158 6.32 -5.41 9.11
N LEU A 159 5.63 -6.41 9.67
CA LEU A 159 6.28 -7.59 10.24
C LEU A 159 7.10 -8.36 9.21
N GLU A 160 6.63 -8.49 7.97
CA GLU A 160 7.41 -9.12 6.90
C GLU A 160 8.69 -8.34 6.60
N TYR A 161 8.64 -7.00 6.63
CA TYR A 161 9.83 -6.16 6.49
C TYR A 161 10.79 -6.34 7.69
N LYS A 162 10.28 -6.42 8.92
CA LYS A 162 11.11 -6.70 10.10
C LYS A 162 11.82 -8.05 10.02
N ARG A 163 11.13 -9.09 9.55
CA ARG A 163 11.74 -10.42 9.31
C ARG A 163 12.91 -10.36 8.33
N LEU A 164 12.78 -9.55 7.26
CA LEU A 164 13.88 -9.29 6.33
C LEU A 164 15.07 -8.65 7.04
N LEU A 165 14.84 -7.62 7.89
CA LEU A 165 15.91 -6.95 8.63
C LEU A 165 16.61 -7.86 9.63
N GLU A 166 15.86 -8.73 10.30
CA GLU A 166 16.41 -9.72 11.24
C GLU A 166 17.27 -10.76 10.49
N ALA A 167 16.80 -11.26 9.35
CA ALA A 167 17.55 -12.20 8.54
C ALA A 167 18.88 -11.62 8.04
N ARG A 168 18.93 -10.31 7.72
CA ARG A 168 20.16 -9.61 7.32
C ARG A 168 21.17 -9.38 8.45
N LYS A 169 20.71 -9.37 9.71
CA LYS A 169 21.62 -9.25 10.86
C LYS A 169 22.30 -10.56 11.22
N ASN A 170 21.65 -11.68 10.86
CA ASN A 170 22.07 -13.03 11.24
C ASN A 170 22.81 -13.78 10.10
N GLY A 171 22.97 -13.19 8.95
CA GLY A 171 23.70 -13.72 7.79
C GLY A 171 24.83 -12.82 7.38
#